data_a3aa1658d9b27d40fcee35314fd07af9
#
_entry.id   a3aa1658d9b27d40fcee35314fd07af9
#
_cell.length_a   1.000
_cell.length_b   1.000
_cell.length_c   1.000
_cell.angle_alpha   90.00
_cell.angle_beta   90.00
_cell.angle_gamma   90.00
#
_symmetry.space_group_name_H-M   'P 1'
#
loop_
_entity.id
_entity.type
_entity.pdbx_description
1 polymer ?
#
loop_
_entity_poly.entity_id
_entity_poly.type
_entity_poly.pdbx_seq_one_letter_code
_entity_poly.pdbx_strand_id
1 'polypeptide(L)'
;RYIGGTRGMNNNTGSDSISARQLAQKKRYTIGDLTDIMALLRSEGGCPWDREQTHKSIRSNFIEEVYEAVEAIDTDNAPLLREDVLLQVIFHSRISEESGDFNFGDIADELCRKLVVRHPHVFGVSPENEKAVGMVKDGVAVAETPGAVLENWDAIKKSMKAQKTLGEELAGVSRALPSLMRAAKLAGKAMKAGAYAPDSNRCDNNAEITEEELGTKLFELASLAKKQGIDPELALYNACERFIDEIKSVKSANNIENAR
;
A
#
# COMPACT_ATOMS: atom_id res chain seq x y z
N ARG A 1 20.86 -50.31 -14.40
CA ARG A 1 19.37 -50.51 -14.40
C ARG A 1 18.82 -49.70 -13.22
N TYR A 2 18.32 -48.53 -13.50
CA TYR A 2 17.52 -47.76 -12.57
C TYR A 2 16.07 -47.81 -13.02
N ILE A 3 15.22 -48.31 -12.14
CA ILE A 3 13.77 -48.41 -12.36
C ILE A 3 13.19 -47.11 -11.80
N GLY A 4 12.63 -46.29 -12.71
CA GLY A 4 11.91 -45.06 -12.35
C GLY A 4 10.53 -45.37 -11.77
N GLY A 5 10.31 -45.00 -10.52
CA GLY A 5 8.99 -44.96 -9.89
C GLY A 5 8.33 -43.62 -10.19
N THR A 6 7.34 -43.60 -11.05
CA THR A 6 6.43 -42.45 -11.23
C THR A 6 5.54 -42.35 -10.02
N ARG A 7 5.78 -41.39 -9.14
CA ARG A 7 4.79 -40.96 -8.14
C ARG A 7 3.67 -40.22 -8.85
N GLY A 8 2.53 -40.86 -8.96
CA GLY A 8 1.30 -40.23 -9.38
C GLY A 8 0.96 -39.08 -8.43
N MET A 9 0.93 -37.87 -8.96
CA MET A 9 0.28 -36.74 -8.30
C MET A 9 -1.22 -37.02 -8.30
N ASN A 10 -1.77 -37.40 -7.15
CA ASN A 10 -3.20 -37.38 -6.89
C ASN A 10 -3.64 -35.92 -6.83
N ASN A 11 -4.05 -35.37 -7.97
CA ASN A 11 -4.84 -34.15 -8.02
C ASN A 11 -6.26 -34.47 -7.57
N ASN A 12 -6.49 -34.58 -6.27
CA ASN A 12 -7.82 -34.60 -5.70
C ASN A 12 -8.18 -33.16 -5.22
N THR A 13 -8.40 -32.26 -6.16
CA THR A 13 -9.08 -30.98 -5.95
C THR A 13 -10.51 -31.10 -6.45
N GLY A 14 -11.26 -32.00 -5.82
CA GLY A 14 -12.70 -31.96 -5.86
C GLY A 14 -13.18 -30.86 -4.91
N SER A 15 -13.02 -29.58 -5.27
CA SER A 15 -13.89 -28.56 -4.72
C SER A 15 -15.25 -28.77 -5.37
N ASP A 16 -16.23 -29.28 -4.60
CA ASP A 16 -17.63 -29.23 -4.98
C ASP A 16 -17.98 -27.76 -5.23
N SER A 17 -17.94 -27.32 -6.49
CA SER A 17 -18.31 -25.96 -6.87
C SER A 17 -19.78 -25.76 -6.53
N ILE A 18 -20.05 -24.93 -5.53
CA ILE A 18 -21.40 -24.59 -5.09
C ILE A 18 -22.13 -24.00 -6.30
N SER A 19 -23.31 -24.53 -6.62
CA SER A 19 -24.07 -24.02 -7.77
C SER A 19 -24.56 -22.59 -7.48
N ALA A 20 -24.73 -21.76 -8.54
CA ALA A 20 -25.27 -20.40 -8.43
C ALA A 20 -26.61 -20.36 -7.67
N ARG A 21 -27.45 -21.39 -7.84
CA ARG A 21 -28.74 -21.51 -7.12
C ARG A 21 -28.55 -21.76 -5.63
N GLN A 22 -27.57 -22.56 -5.23
CA GLN A 22 -27.26 -22.81 -3.81
C GLN A 22 -26.72 -21.54 -3.14
N LEU A 23 -25.83 -20.80 -3.83
CA LEU A 23 -25.36 -19.50 -3.34
C LEU A 23 -26.51 -18.51 -3.18
N ALA A 24 -27.40 -18.37 -4.17
CA ALA A 24 -28.53 -17.45 -4.12
C ALA A 24 -29.53 -17.73 -2.99
N GLN A 25 -29.56 -18.94 -2.44
CA GLN A 25 -30.46 -19.35 -1.35
C GLN A 25 -29.87 -19.21 0.04
N LYS A 26 -28.60 -18.86 0.17
CA LYS A 26 -27.95 -18.68 1.47
C LYS A 26 -28.52 -17.51 2.25
N LYS A 27 -28.75 -17.71 3.55
CA LYS A 27 -29.17 -16.64 4.49
C LYS A 27 -28.00 -15.79 4.98
N ARG A 28 -26.78 -16.32 4.89
CA ARG A 28 -25.55 -15.65 5.34
C ARG A 28 -24.39 -16.15 4.48
N TYR A 29 -23.58 -15.23 4.02
CA TYR A 29 -22.40 -15.50 3.19
C TYR A 29 -21.11 -15.42 4.00
N THR A 30 -20.08 -16.12 3.55
CA THR A 30 -18.70 -16.11 4.03
C THR A 30 -17.77 -15.52 2.99
N ILE A 31 -16.50 -15.32 3.34
CA ILE A 31 -15.46 -14.92 2.39
C ILE A 31 -15.31 -15.95 1.25
N GLY A 32 -15.40 -17.26 1.56
CA GLY A 32 -15.38 -18.30 0.54
C GLY A 32 -16.53 -18.15 -0.46
N ASP A 33 -17.73 -17.87 0.01
CA ASP A 33 -18.87 -17.63 -0.88
C ASP A 33 -18.66 -16.40 -1.78
N LEU A 34 -18.02 -15.35 -1.27
CA LEU A 34 -17.73 -14.16 -2.05
C LEU A 34 -16.71 -14.46 -3.17
N THR A 35 -15.68 -15.25 -2.89
CA THR A 35 -14.74 -15.71 -3.93
C THR A 35 -15.42 -16.60 -4.97
N ASP A 36 -16.31 -17.50 -4.54
CA ASP A 36 -17.08 -18.36 -5.45
C ASP A 36 -18.06 -17.56 -6.33
N ILE A 37 -18.73 -16.55 -5.75
CA ILE A 37 -19.60 -15.63 -6.50
C ILE A 37 -18.80 -14.90 -7.57
N MET A 38 -17.64 -14.34 -7.25
CA MET A 38 -16.80 -13.67 -8.22
C MET A 38 -16.31 -14.62 -9.32
N ALA A 39 -15.95 -15.85 -8.97
CA ALA A 39 -15.60 -16.87 -9.95
C ALA A 39 -16.77 -17.20 -10.90
N LEU A 40 -17.99 -17.27 -10.38
CA LEU A 40 -19.20 -17.50 -11.20
C LEU A 40 -19.50 -16.31 -12.12
N LEU A 41 -19.42 -15.08 -11.61
CA LEU A 41 -19.65 -13.86 -12.41
C LEU A 41 -18.68 -13.78 -13.59
N ARG A 42 -17.42 -14.18 -13.40
CA ARG A 42 -16.38 -14.14 -14.44
C ARG A 42 -16.28 -15.43 -15.28
N SER A 43 -17.08 -16.48 -14.97
CA SER A 43 -17.07 -17.72 -15.73
C SER A 43 -17.77 -17.60 -17.10
N GLU A 44 -17.61 -18.61 -17.95
CA GLU A 44 -18.40 -18.77 -19.17
C GLU A 44 -19.88 -18.89 -18.80
N GLY A 45 -20.74 -18.05 -19.37
CA GLY A 45 -22.16 -17.95 -19.00
C GLY A 45 -22.45 -17.09 -17.77
N GLY A 46 -21.43 -16.51 -17.13
CA GLY A 46 -21.58 -15.52 -16.06
C GLY A 46 -21.95 -14.12 -16.59
N CYS A 47 -21.58 -13.07 -15.86
CA CYS A 47 -21.85 -11.68 -16.23
C CYS A 47 -20.92 -11.23 -17.38
N PRO A 48 -21.44 -10.80 -18.53
CA PRO A 48 -20.60 -10.31 -19.63
C PRO A 48 -19.73 -9.13 -19.25
N TRP A 49 -20.23 -8.22 -18.43
CA TRP A 49 -19.48 -7.05 -17.99
C TRP A 49 -18.31 -7.44 -17.09
N ASP A 50 -18.54 -8.28 -16.07
CA ASP A 50 -17.47 -8.70 -15.14
C ASP A 50 -16.37 -9.50 -15.87
N ARG A 51 -16.73 -10.30 -16.86
CA ARG A 51 -15.78 -11.11 -17.64
C ARG A 51 -14.81 -10.26 -18.46
N GLU A 52 -15.23 -9.13 -18.98
CA GLU A 52 -14.42 -8.23 -19.80
C GLU A 52 -13.45 -7.38 -18.97
N GLN A 53 -13.67 -7.29 -17.66
CA GLN A 53 -12.84 -6.43 -16.82
C GLN A 53 -11.40 -6.94 -16.71
N THR A 54 -10.48 -5.99 -16.70
CA THR A 54 -9.06 -6.17 -16.46
C THR A 54 -8.63 -5.31 -15.26
N HIS A 55 -7.44 -5.55 -14.72
CA HIS A 55 -6.87 -4.67 -13.68
C HIS A 55 -6.88 -3.18 -14.05
N LYS A 56 -6.68 -2.88 -15.34
CA LYS A 56 -6.65 -1.50 -15.82
C LYS A 56 -8.04 -0.89 -15.96
N SER A 57 -9.02 -1.65 -16.43
CA SER A 57 -10.38 -1.13 -16.66
C SER A 57 -11.11 -0.78 -15.38
N ILE A 58 -10.90 -1.55 -14.28
CA ILE A 58 -11.54 -1.30 -12.97
C ILE A 58 -10.65 -0.48 -12.02
N ARG A 59 -9.55 0.12 -12.51
CA ARG A 59 -8.67 0.96 -11.68
C ARG A 59 -9.37 2.19 -11.13
N SER A 60 -10.24 2.84 -11.92
CA SER A 60 -11.03 3.99 -11.47
C SER A 60 -12.00 3.59 -10.37
N ASN A 61 -12.72 2.49 -10.55
CA ASN A 61 -13.66 1.99 -9.55
C ASN A 61 -12.94 1.74 -8.21
N PHE A 62 -11.74 1.13 -8.24
CA PHE A 62 -10.96 0.93 -7.01
C PHE A 62 -10.63 2.25 -6.29
N ILE A 63 -10.36 3.33 -7.02
CA ILE A 63 -10.11 4.65 -6.44
C ILE A 63 -11.39 5.25 -5.87
N GLU A 64 -12.51 5.13 -6.58
CA GLU A 64 -13.83 5.60 -6.15
C GLU A 64 -14.25 4.93 -4.84
N GLU A 65 -14.19 3.59 -4.76
CA GLU A 65 -14.49 2.81 -3.55
C GLU A 65 -13.61 3.22 -2.35
N VAL A 66 -12.33 3.53 -2.60
CA VAL A 66 -11.45 4.04 -1.53
C VAL A 66 -11.90 5.41 -1.03
N TYR A 67 -12.32 6.32 -1.92
CA TYR A 67 -12.83 7.63 -1.50
C TYR A 67 -14.17 7.52 -0.79
N GLU A 68 -15.06 6.65 -1.22
CA GLU A 68 -16.33 6.37 -0.54
C GLU A 68 -16.11 5.78 0.86
N ALA A 69 -15.15 4.87 1.00
CA ALA A 69 -14.74 4.37 2.31
C ALA A 69 -14.16 5.48 3.22
N VAL A 70 -13.39 6.44 2.67
CA VAL A 70 -12.89 7.61 3.41
C VAL A 70 -14.05 8.51 3.84
N GLU A 71 -15.01 8.81 2.95
CA GLU A 71 -16.20 9.58 3.29
C GLU A 71 -17.03 8.91 4.39
N ALA A 72 -17.16 7.57 4.33
CA ALA A 72 -17.83 6.80 5.36
C ALA A 72 -17.15 6.90 6.74
N ILE A 73 -15.82 6.98 6.76
CA ILE A 73 -15.03 7.21 7.98
C ILE A 73 -15.25 8.62 8.50
N ASP A 74 -15.15 9.63 7.64
CA ASP A 74 -15.26 11.05 8.00
C ASP A 74 -16.66 11.42 8.49
N THR A 75 -17.69 10.69 8.03
CA THR A 75 -19.10 10.89 8.41
C THR A 75 -19.61 9.90 9.46
N ASP A 76 -18.72 9.07 10.05
CA ASP A 76 -19.10 8.00 11.00
C ASP A 76 -20.19 7.06 10.46
N ASN A 77 -20.25 6.85 9.13
CA ASN A 77 -21.24 6.01 8.45
C ASN A 77 -20.79 4.54 8.37
N ALA A 78 -20.93 3.81 9.49
CA ALA A 78 -20.53 2.40 9.55
C ALA A 78 -21.23 1.46 8.52
N PRO A 79 -22.50 1.65 8.10
CA PRO A 79 -23.07 0.88 7.01
C PRO A 79 -22.33 1.02 5.68
N LEU A 80 -21.96 2.23 5.27
CA LEU A 80 -21.26 2.51 4.02
C LEU A 80 -19.82 1.94 4.03
N LEU A 81 -19.15 1.95 5.18
CA LEU A 81 -17.78 1.44 5.31
C LEU A 81 -17.65 -0.08 5.06
N ARG A 82 -18.76 -0.84 5.01
CA ARG A 82 -18.70 -2.32 4.99
C ARG A 82 -18.43 -2.94 3.64
N GLU A 83 -18.72 -2.27 2.54
CA GLU A 83 -18.98 -2.94 1.27
C GLU A 83 -17.85 -2.81 0.26
N ASP A 84 -17.25 -1.64 0.13
CA ASP A 84 -16.63 -1.22 -1.12
C ASP A 84 -15.22 -1.76 -1.37
N VAL A 85 -14.30 -1.60 -0.42
CA VAL A 85 -12.88 -1.95 -0.64
C VAL A 85 -12.65 -3.46 -0.76
N LEU A 86 -13.45 -4.29 -0.06
CA LEU A 86 -13.28 -5.75 -0.10
C LEU A 86 -13.63 -6.32 -1.48
N LEU A 87 -14.67 -5.81 -2.14
CA LEU A 87 -15.05 -6.22 -3.48
C LEU A 87 -13.88 -6.05 -4.46
N GLN A 88 -13.20 -4.92 -4.41
CA GLN A 88 -12.06 -4.64 -5.29
C GLN A 88 -10.90 -5.62 -5.08
N VAL A 89 -10.60 -5.98 -3.83
CA VAL A 89 -9.57 -6.98 -3.52
C VAL A 89 -9.93 -8.34 -4.11
N ILE A 90 -11.17 -8.80 -3.94
CA ILE A 90 -11.66 -10.07 -4.47
C ILE A 90 -11.67 -10.06 -6.00
N PHE A 91 -12.13 -8.98 -6.62
CA PHE A 91 -12.18 -8.86 -8.07
C PHE A 91 -10.78 -8.92 -8.69
N HIS A 92 -9.85 -8.14 -8.16
CA HIS A 92 -8.46 -8.17 -8.63
C HIS A 92 -7.77 -9.52 -8.38
N SER A 93 -8.05 -10.20 -7.26
CA SER A 93 -7.48 -11.52 -7.00
C SER A 93 -8.00 -12.55 -8.00
N ARG A 94 -9.28 -12.46 -8.39
CA ARG A 94 -9.86 -13.37 -9.38
C ARG A 94 -9.27 -13.16 -10.78
N ILE A 95 -9.05 -11.92 -11.20
CA ILE A 95 -8.37 -11.61 -12.47
C ILE A 95 -6.96 -12.25 -12.49
N SER A 96 -6.21 -12.13 -11.39
CA SER A 96 -4.86 -12.70 -11.27
C SER A 96 -4.88 -14.24 -11.25
N GLU A 97 -5.86 -14.85 -10.59
CA GLU A 97 -6.03 -16.29 -10.57
C GLU A 97 -6.30 -16.86 -11.97
N GLU A 98 -7.09 -16.19 -12.80
CA GLU A 98 -7.35 -16.55 -14.19
C GLU A 98 -6.09 -16.47 -15.06
N SER A 99 -5.15 -15.59 -14.72
CA SER A 99 -3.84 -15.47 -15.36
C SER A 99 -2.81 -16.45 -14.80
N GLY A 100 -3.12 -17.14 -13.71
CA GLY A 100 -2.22 -18.06 -13.03
C GLY A 100 -1.15 -17.37 -12.18
N ASP A 101 -1.34 -16.07 -11.82
CA ASP A 101 -0.37 -15.29 -11.04
C ASP A 101 -0.51 -15.57 -9.53
N PHE A 102 -1.67 -15.27 -8.95
CA PHE A 102 -2.01 -15.49 -7.54
C PHE A 102 -3.52 -15.51 -7.32
N ASN A 103 -3.96 -16.04 -6.19
CA ASN A 103 -5.37 -16.08 -5.77
C ASN A 103 -5.58 -15.31 -4.45
N PHE A 104 -6.82 -15.27 -3.97
CA PHE A 104 -7.16 -14.60 -2.70
C PHE A 104 -6.47 -15.23 -1.48
N GLY A 105 -6.24 -16.55 -1.49
CA GLY A 105 -5.52 -17.24 -0.44
C GLY A 105 -4.06 -16.77 -0.32
N ASP A 106 -3.40 -16.57 -1.46
CA ASP A 106 -2.03 -16.06 -1.52
C ASP A 106 -1.95 -14.63 -0.95
N ILE A 107 -2.94 -13.77 -1.29
CA ILE A 107 -3.03 -12.41 -0.71
C ILE A 107 -3.15 -12.47 0.81
N ALA A 108 -4.02 -13.35 1.33
CA ALA A 108 -4.23 -13.50 2.76
C ALA A 108 -2.97 -14.03 3.47
N ASP A 109 -2.29 -15.03 2.91
CA ASP A 109 -1.05 -15.59 3.45
C ASP A 109 0.06 -14.54 3.50
N GLU A 110 0.31 -13.84 2.39
CA GLU A 110 1.32 -12.78 2.34
C GLU A 110 1.02 -11.63 3.33
N LEU A 111 -0.25 -11.23 3.44
CA LEU A 111 -0.66 -10.20 4.39
C LEU A 111 -0.43 -10.66 5.83
N CYS A 112 -0.83 -11.88 6.18
CA CYS A 112 -0.62 -12.46 7.49
C CYS A 112 0.88 -12.53 7.85
N ARG A 113 1.72 -13.08 6.96
CA ARG A 113 3.17 -13.12 7.16
C ARG A 113 3.75 -11.73 7.40
N LYS A 114 3.36 -10.76 6.57
CA LYS A 114 3.78 -9.36 6.72
C LYS A 114 3.38 -8.77 8.07
N LEU A 115 2.17 -9.04 8.55
CA LEU A 115 1.69 -8.56 9.85
C LEU A 115 2.45 -9.22 11.00
N VAL A 116 2.62 -10.54 10.98
CA VAL A 116 3.37 -11.30 12.00
C VAL A 116 4.81 -10.78 12.11
N VAL A 117 5.52 -10.69 10.99
CA VAL A 117 6.92 -10.25 10.98
C VAL A 117 7.09 -8.80 11.46
N ARG A 118 6.11 -7.92 11.18
CA ARG A 118 6.19 -6.50 11.54
C ARG A 118 5.70 -6.16 12.95
N HIS A 119 5.16 -7.13 13.67
CA HIS A 119 4.68 -6.95 15.04
C HIS A 119 5.39 -7.89 16.03
N PRO A 120 6.74 -7.83 16.10
CA PRO A 120 7.52 -8.71 16.98
C PRO A 120 7.25 -8.49 18.47
N HIS A 121 6.60 -7.38 18.84
CA HIS A 121 6.11 -7.12 20.19
C HIS A 121 4.84 -7.90 20.55
N VAL A 122 4.18 -8.53 19.57
CA VAL A 122 2.98 -9.38 19.76
C VAL A 122 3.31 -10.84 19.46
N PHE A 123 3.98 -11.10 18.33
CA PHE A 123 4.18 -12.46 17.80
C PHE A 123 5.57 -13.04 18.09
N GLY A 124 6.45 -12.27 18.73
CA GLY A 124 7.83 -12.67 18.98
C GLY A 124 8.78 -12.28 17.85
N VAL A 125 10.06 -12.39 18.14
CA VAL A 125 11.15 -12.12 17.20
C VAL A 125 11.39 -13.36 16.35
N SER A 126 11.51 -13.17 15.04
CA SER A 126 11.80 -14.21 14.04
C SER A 126 13.09 -13.90 13.28
N PRO A 127 13.69 -14.87 12.57
CA PRO A 127 14.89 -14.63 11.76
C PRO A 127 14.74 -13.50 10.75
N GLU A 128 13.50 -13.25 10.26
CA GLU A 128 13.20 -12.22 9.28
C GLU A 128 13.26 -10.80 9.86
N ASN A 129 13.02 -10.63 11.16
CA ASN A 129 12.97 -9.32 11.80
C ASN A 129 14.04 -9.10 12.89
N GLU A 130 14.77 -10.13 13.32
CA GLU A 130 15.74 -10.09 14.40
C GLU A 130 16.77 -8.96 14.28
N LYS A 131 17.29 -8.73 13.07
CA LYS A 131 18.30 -7.69 12.81
C LYS A 131 17.76 -6.27 12.81
N ALA A 132 16.44 -6.12 12.76
CA ALA A 132 15.77 -4.84 12.60
C ALA A 132 15.07 -4.37 13.88
N VAL A 133 14.91 -5.25 14.86
CA VAL A 133 14.32 -4.91 16.16
C VAL A 133 15.39 -4.43 17.14
N GLY A 134 14.98 -3.50 18.01
CA GLY A 134 15.83 -2.97 19.07
C GLY A 134 15.91 -3.92 20.27
N MET A 135 15.52 -3.45 21.47
CA MET A 135 15.56 -4.27 22.67
C MET A 135 14.59 -5.44 22.62
N VAL A 136 15.08 -6.62 22.98
CA VAL A 136 14.29 -7.87 23.05
C VAL A 136 14.25 -8.35 24.50
N LYS A 137 13.07 -8.69 25.02
CA LYS A 137 12.88 -9.30 26.33
C LYS A 137 11.96 -10.53 26.17
N ASP A 138 12.40 -11.65 26.70
CA ASP A 138 11.67 -12.93 26.63
C ASP A 138 11.25 -13.34 25.20
N GLY A 139 12.10 -13.06 24.21
CA GLY A 139 11.86 -13.36 22.80
C GLY A 139 10.89 -12.41 22.09
N VAL A 140 10.47 -11.33 22.74
CA VAL A 140 9.54 -10.32 22.21
C VAL A 140 10.23 -8.95 22.14
N ALA A 141 10.01 -8.20 21.07
CA ALA A 141 10.53 -6.83 20.95
C ALA A 141 9.84 -5.90 21.96
N VAL A 142 10.65 -5.09 22.68
CA VAL A 142 10.09 -4.12 23.62
C VAL A 142 9.55 -2.94 22.83
N ALA A 143 8.25 -2.67 22.98
CA ALA A 143 7.57 -1.52 22.36
C ALA A 143 6.44 -1.04 23.28
N GLU A 144 6.80 -0.17 24.22
CA GLU A 144 5.87 0.30 25.26
C GLU A 144 4.98 1.48 24.80
N THR A 145 5.32 2.09 23.67
CA THR A 145 4.58 3.24 23.13
C THR A 145 4.24 3.04 21.66
N PRO A 146 3.17 3.67 21.15
CA PRO A 146 2.85 3.66 19.72
C PRO A 146 4.02 4.15 18.85
N GLY A 147 4.79 5.13 19.33
CA GLY A 147 5.98 5.63 18.64
C GLY A 147 7.06 4.55 18.46
N ALA A 148 7.38 3.80 19.52
CA ALA A 148 8.33 2.70 19.49
C ALA A 148 7.87 1.55 18.54
N VAL A 149 6.56 1.28 18.49
CA VAL A 149 5.99 0.33 17.52
C VAL A 149 6.24 0.79 16.10
N LEU A 150 5.98 2.07 15.79
CA LEU A 150 6.18 2.63 14.45
C LEU A 150 7.65 2.64 14.04
N GLU A 151 8.57 2.90 14.96
CA GLU A 151 10.02 2.85 14.68
C GLU A 151 10.48 1.43 14.34
N ASN A 152 10.08 0.44 15.14
CA ASN A 152 10.36 -0.97 14.86
C ASN A 152 9.78 -1.39 13.51
N TRP A 153 8.54 -1.01 13.23
CA TRP A 153 7.86 -1.32 11.98
C TRP A 153 8.56 -0.72 10.75
N ASP A 154 9.02 0.54 10.85
CA ASP A 154 9.79 1.20 9.80
C ASP A 154 11.14 0.50 9.58
N ALA A 155 11.87 0.14 10.65
CA ALA A 155 13.15 -0.56 10.57
C ALA A 155 13.00 -1.94 9.90
N ILE A 156 12.00 -2.73 10.30
CA ILE A 156 11.70 -4.04 9.72
C ILE A 156 11.32 -3.89 8.23
N LYS A 157 10.47 -2.90 7.91
CA LYS A 157 10.07 -2.63 6.53
C LYS A 157 11.25 -2.25 5.63
N LYS A 158 12.22 -1.49 6.14
CA LYS A 158 13.45 -1.15 5.42
C LYS A 158 14.31 -2.39 5.18
N SER A 159 14.50 -3.21 6.22
CA SER A 159 15.25 -4.47 6.12
C SER A 159 14.65 -5.42 5.09
N MET A 160 13.32 -5.64 5.13
CA MET A 160 12.63 -6.52 4.18
C MET A 160 12.70 -6.01 2.73
N LYS A 161 12.71 -4.71 2.51
CA LYS A 161 12.79 -4.10 1.17
C LYS A 161 14.22 -3.99 0.64
N ALA A 162 15.22 -4.36 1.43
CA ALA A 162 16.65 -4.20 1.12
C ALA A 162 17.02 -2.75 0.70
N GLN A 163 16.28 -1.75 1.19
CA GLN A 163 16.53 -0.33 0.92
C GLN A 163 17.75 0.13 1.72
N LYS A 164 18.87 0.33 1.05
CA LYS A 164 20.17 0.67 1.69
C LYS A 164 20.41 2.17 1.76
N THR A 165 19.77 2.95 0.88
CA THR A 165 20.00 4.40 0.77
C THR A 165 18.70 5.19 0.90
N LEU A 166 18.82 6.45 1.36
CA LEU A 166 17.68 7.37 1.40
C LEU A 166 17.08 7.58 -0.01
N GLY A 167 17.92 7.64 -1.04
CA GLY A 167 17.47 7.78 -2.42
C GLY A 167 16.55 6.64 -2.86
N GLU A 168 16.89 5.39 -2.47
CA GLU A 168 16.04 4.22 -2.73
C GLU A 168 14.75 4.26 -1.93
N GLU A 169 14.80 4.73 -0.66
CA GLU A 169 13.60 4.91 0.16
C GLU A 169 12.64 5.96 -0.41
N LEU A 170 13.16 7.07 -0.90
CA LEU A 170 12.38 8.12 -1.54
C LEU A 170 11.80 7.64 -2.89
N ALA A 171 12.63 6.99 -3.72
CA ALA A 171 12.18 6.41 -4.98
C ALA A 171 11.10 5.32 -4.79
N GLY A 172 11.11 4.63 -3.63
CA GLY A 172 10.11 3.64 -3.25
C GLY A 172 8.75 4.23 -2.80
N VAL A 173 8.59 5.54 -2.73
CA VAL A 173 7.28 6.19 -2.49
C VAL A 173 6.46 6.13 -3.78
N SER A 174 5.29 5.51 -3.71
CA SER A 174 4.44 5.30 -4.89
C SER A 174 4.18 6.59 -5.67
N ARG A 175 4.41 6.53 -6.99
CA ARG A 175 4.11 7.62 -7.91
C ARG A 175 2.61 7.79 -8.20
N ALA A 176 1.80 6.79 -7.84
CA ALA A 176 0.36 6.83 -8.00
C ALA A 176 -0.37 7.56 -6.86
N LEU A 177 0.35 7.96 -5.79
CA LEU A 177 -0.24 8.78 -4.74
C LEU A 177 -0.59 10.18 -5.26
N PRO A 178 -1.68 10.80 -4.77
CA PRO A 178 -1.92 12.23 -4.96
C PRO A 178 -0.69 13.05 -4.57
N SER A 179 -0.36 14.09 -5.34
CA SER A 179 0.92 14.78 -5.21
C SER A 179 1.15 15.41 -3.85
N LEU A 180 0.13 15.94 -3.19
CA LEU A 180 0.25 16.44 -1.81
C LEU A 180 0.62 15.34 -0.81
N MET A 181 -0.05 14.19 -0.88
CA MET A 181 0.27 13.03 -0.03
C MET A 181 1.68 12.51 -0.31
N ARG A 182 2.08 12.52 -1.57
CA ARG A 182 3.42 12.10 -1.98
C ARG A 182 4.47 13.07 -1.45
N ALA A 183 4.28 14.36 -1.63
CA ALA A 183 5.17 15.41 -1.12
C ALA A 183 5.36 15.30 0.40
N ALA A 184 4.28 15.17 1.17
CA ALA A 184 4.32 15.01 2.62
C ALA A 184 5.13 13.76 3.03
N LYS A 185 4.94 12.62 2.34
CA LYS A 185 5.71 11.40 2.62
C LYS A 185 7.18 11.52 2.29
N LEU A 186 7.54 12.18 1.17
CA LEU A 186 8.92 12.42 0.77
C LEU A 186 9.62 13.34 1.76
N ALA A 187 9.00 14.49 2.07
CA ALA A 187 9.54 15.47 3.03
C ALA A 187 9.72 14.82 4.42
N GLY A 188 8.73 14.11 4.94
CA GLY A 188 8.81 13.42 6.22
C GLY A 188 9.96 12.40 6.29
N LYS A 189 10.19 11.62 5.22
CA LYS A 189 11.33 10.70 5.16
C LYS A 189 12.68 11.41 5.12
N ALA A 190 12.79 12.47 4.33
CA ALA A 190 14.01 13.26 4.22
C ALA A 190 14.34 14.01 5.49
N MET A 191 13.34 14.58 6.19
CA MET A 191 13.50 15.20 7.52
C MET A 191 13.96 14.18 8.57
N LYS A 192 13.31 13.01 8.65
CA LYS A 192 13.70 11.92 9.56
C LYS A 192 15.15 11.46 9.35
N ALA A 193 15.64 11.54 8.11
CA ALA A 193 17.02 11.21 7.75
C ALA A 193 18.01 12.38 7.91
N GLY A 194 17.57 13.55 8.35
CA GLY A 194 18.40 14.77 8.47
C GLY A 194 18.89 15.33 7.13
N ALA A 195 18.29 14.90 6.02
CA ALA A 195 18.69 15.30 4.67
C ALA A 195 17.89 16.49 4.12
N TYR A 196 16.87 16.92 4.83
CA TYR A 196 16.01 18.05 4.48
C TYR A 196 15.49 18.73 5.74
N ALA A 197 15.49 20.05 5.73
CA ALA A 197 14.77 20.89 6.69
C ALA A 197 13.94 21.90 5.89
N PRO A 198 12.65 22.08 6.20
CA PRO A 198 11.86 23.13 5.58
C PRO A 198 12.52 24.50 5.83
N ASP A 199 12.67 25.29 4.76
CA ASP A 199 13.18 26.64 4.90
C ASP A 199 12.07 27.54 5.43
N SER A 200 12.12 27.85 6.72
CA SER A 200 11.16 28.74 7.39
C SER A 200 11.13 30.16 6.80
N ASN A 201 12.17 30.59 6.09
CA ASN A 201 12.23 31.90 5.44
C ASN A 201 11.52 31.95 4.08
N ARG A 202 11.26 30.78 3.46
CA ARG A 202 10.50 30.70 2.20
C ARG A 202 8.98 30.67 2.40
N CYS A 203 8.55 30.28 3.59
CA CYS A 203 7.17 30.47 4.04
C CYS A 203 7.22 31.63 5.03
N ASP A 204 6.76 32.81 4.66
CA ASP A 204 6.75 33.99 5.52
C ASP A 204 6.32 33.61 6.94
N ASN A 205 7.27 33.80 7.87
CA ASN A 205 7.18 33.75 9.32
C ASN A 205 7.36 32.40 10.04
N ASN A 206 8.13 32.48 11.12
CA ASN A 206 8.21 31.59 12.28
C ASN A 206 6.87 31.41 13.04
N ALA A 207 5.72 31.72 12.44
CA ALA A 207 4.40 31.52 13.00
C ALA A 207 3.91 30.08 12.70
N GLU A 208 3.39 29.44 13.72
CA GLU A 208 2.61 28.20 13.53
C GLU A 208 1.47 28.50 12.56
N ILE A 209 1.45 27.84 11.41
CA ILE A 209 0.36 27.97 10.45
C ILE A 209 -0.81 27.11 10.90
N THR A 210 -1.99 27.68 10.95
CA THR A 210 -3.21 26.94 11.25
C THR A 210 -3.66 26.12 10.03
N GLU A 211 -4.52 25.11 10.25
CA GLU A 211 -5.10 24.29 9.19
C GLU A 211 -5.89 25.16 8.18
N GLU A 212 -6.65 26.14 8.67
CA GLU A 212 -7.44 27.05 7.84
C GLU A 212 -6.54 27.93 6.96
N GLU A 213 -5.47 28.50 7.52
CA GLU A 213 -4.51 29.29 6.76
C GLU A 213 -3.77 28.47 5.71
N LEU A 214 -3.38 27.22 6.04
CA LEU A 214 -2.75 26.32 5.09
C LEU A 214 -3.72 25.97 3.95
N GLY A 215 -4.97 25.62 4.30
CA GLY A 215 -6.01 25.31 3.32
C GLY A 215 -6.25 26.48 2.37
N THR A 216 -6.34 27.70 2.89
CA THR A 216 -6.51 28.93 2.09
C THR A 216 -5.33 29.14 1.14
N LYS A 217 -4.09 29.03 1.59
CA LYS A 217 -2.89 29.18 0.76
C LYS A 217 -2.83 28.10 -0.35
N LEU A 218 -3.17 26.86 -0.04
CA LEU A 218 -3.22 25.79 -1.04
C LEU A 218 -4.28 26.05 -2.11
N PHE A 219 -5.47 26.53 -1.71
CA PHE A 219 -6.55 26.89 -2.62
C PHE A 219 -6.17 28.07 -3.51
N GLU A 220 -5.54 29.12 -2.98
CA GLU A 220 -5.04 30.28 -3.73
C GLU A 220 -4.00 29.87 -4.77
N LEU A 221 -3.04 29.01 -4.39
CA LEU A 221 -2.02 28.47 -5.32
C LEU A 221 -2.65 27.64 -6.43
N ALA A 222 -3.61 26.77 -6.10
CA ALA A 222 -4.32 25.99 -7.10
C ALA A 222 -5.15 26.87 -8.04
N SER A 223 -5.79 27.92 -7.51
CA SER A 223 -6.57 28.91 -8.28
C SER A 223 -5.66 29.71 -9.23
N LEU A 224 -4.47 30.13 -8.77
CA LEU A 224 -3.49 30.83 -9.58
C LEU A 224 -2.96 29.92 -10.69
N ALA A 225 -2.64 28.67 -10.38
CA ALA A 225 -2.23 27.66 -11.36
C ALA A 225 -3.28 27.49 -12.45
N LYS A 226 -4.55 27.37 -12.07
CA LYS A 226 -5.68 27.27 -13.01
C LYS A 226 -5.78 28.48 -13.94
N LYS A 227 -5.61 29.69 -13.39
CA LYS A 227 -5.61 30.95 -14.18
C LYS A 227 -4.48 30.99 -15.21
N GLN A 228 -3.34 30.39 -14.89
CA GLN A 228 -2.16 30.35 -15.76
C GLN A 228 -2.14 29.11 -16.69
N GLY A 229 -3.15 28.27 -16.66
CA GLY A 229 -3.19 27.04 -17.47
C GLY A 229 -2.22 25.96 -16.98
N ILE A 230 -1.75 26.04 -15.74
CA ILE A 230 -0.87 25.06 -15.11
C ILE A 230 -1.72 24.05 -14.36
N ASP A 231 -1.43 22.76 -14.52
CA ASP A 231 -2.00 21.69 -13.68
C ASP A 231 -1.24 21.66 -12.34
N PRO A 232 -1.87 22.00 -11.20
CA PRO A 232 -1.19 22.06 -9.91
C PRO A 232 -0.78 20.68 -9.39
N GLU A 233 -1.53 19.63 -9.73
CA GLU A 233 -1.21 18.26 -9.33
C GLU A 233 0.06 17.79 -10.07
N LEU A 234 0.11 18.00 -11.38
CA LEU A 234 1.30 17.68 -12.19
C LEU A 234 2.52 18.54 -11.79
N ALA A 235 2.31 19.82 -11.49
CA ALA A 235 3.38 20.70 -11.04
C ALA A 235 4.03 20.23 -9.75
N LEU A 236 3.21 19.82 -8.77
CA LEU A 236 3.68 19.27 -7.49
C LEU A 236 4.31 17.88 -7.68
N TYR A 237 3.73 17.04 -8.55
CA TYR A 237 4.33 15.76 -8.92
C TYR A 237 5.76 15.94 -9.44
N ASN A 238 5.96 16.87 -10.40
CA ASN A 238 7.27 17.15 -10.95
C ASN A 238 8.24 17.75 -9.92
N ALA A 239 7.73 18.54 -8.97
CA ALA A 239 8.53 19.03 -7.85
C ALA A 239 9.01 17.89 -6.93
N CYS A 240 8.17 16.89 -6.68
CA CYS A 240 8.57 15.68 -5.95
C CYS A 240 9.68 14.89 -6.66
N GLU A 241 9.62 14.76 -7.98
CA GLU A 241 10.68 14.08 -8.75
C GLU A 241 12.01 14.83 -8.64
N ARG A 242 12.01 16.16 -8.85
CA ARG A 242 13.21 16.99 -8.67
C ARG A 242 13.80 16.89 -7.28
N PHE A 243 12.97 16.91 -6.23
CA PHE A 243 13.41 16.75 -4.86
C PHE A 243 14.14 15.41 -4.60
N ILE A 244 13.63 14.31 -5.17
CA ILE A 244 14.29 13.00 -5.10
C ILE A 244 15.67 13.05 -5.76
N ASP A 245 15.78 13.66 -6.92
CA ASP A 245 17.03 13.74 -7.68
C ASP A 245 18.07 14.64 -6.97
N GLU A 246 17.65 15.74 -6.38
CA GLU A 246 18.50 16.60 -5.54
C GLU A 246 19.10 15.82 -4.36
N ILE A 247 18.28 15.08 -3.61
CA ILE A 247 18.76 14.27 -2.47
C ILE A 247 19.73 13.17 -2.92
N LYS A 248 19.51 12.55 -4.08
CA LYS A 248 20.44 11.57 -4.65
C LYS A 248 21.79 12.20 -5.04
N SER A 249 21.78 13.37 -5.65
CA SER A 249 22.97 14.07 -6.15
C SER A 249 23.88 14.55 -4.99
N VAL A 250 23.29 15.12 -3.94
CA VAL A 250 24.02 15.58 -2.74
C VAL A 250 24.79 14.43 -2.07
N LYS A 251 24.19 13.24 -1.99
CA LYS A 251 24.87 12.08 -1.40
C LYS A 251 25.97 11.49 -2.30
N SER A 252 25.82 11.59 -3.61
CA SER A 252 26.88 11.17 -4.54
C SER A 252 28.11 12.07 -4.42
N ALA A 253 27.94 13.36 -4.25
CA ALA A 253 29.04 14.32 -4.03
C ALA A 253 29.78 14.06 -2.71
N ASN A 254 29.06 13.89 -1.60
CA ASN A 254 29.64 13.64 -0.28
C ASN A 254 30.39 12.29 -0.19
N ASN A 255 30.00 11.28 -0.95
CA ASN A 255 30.71 10.00 -1.01
C ASN A 255 32.04 10.09 -1.79
N ILE A 256 32.19 11.06 -2.71
CA ILE A 256 33.42 11.28 -3.46
C ILE A 256 34.45 12.05 -2.61
N GLU A 257 33.99 12.99 -1.78
CA GLU A 257 34.86 13.73 -0.84
C GLU A 257 35.41 12.86 0.29
N ASN A 258 34.62 11.92 0.82
CA ASN A 258 35.04 11.00 1.88
C ASN A 258 35.90 9.81 1.38
N ALA A 259 36.05 9.65 0.08
CA ALA A 259 36.88 8.61 -0.54
C ALA A 259 38.26 9.13 -1.03
N ARG A 260 38.55 10.40 -0.81
CA ARG A 260 39.86 11.03 -1.04
C ARG A 260 40.57 11.32 0.29
#